data_2ab822e72e64d383c7a370762a988743
#
_entry.id   2ab822e72e64d383c7a370762a988743
#
_cell.length_a   1.000
_cell.length_b   1.000
_cell.length_c   1.000
_cell.angle_alpha   90.00
_cell.angle_beta   90.00
_cell.angle_gamma   90.00
#
_symmetry.space_group_name_H-M   'P 1'
#
loop_
_entity.id
_entity.type
_entity.pdbx_description
1 polymer ?
#
loop_
_entity_poly.entity_id
_entity_poly.type
_entity_poly.pdbx_seq_one_letter_code
_entity_poly.pdbx_strand_id
1 'polypeptide(L)'
;MQFNTIGFIGCGNMGGALAQALPKAGHDIFLANRTQSKADALAAKIGVTVTDNQTIAKTCDLIFLGVKPQMMPGVLAELADTFAGRPTPFVLVTMAAGLSMATIQQLAGGAYPVIRIMPNTPVSLGAGMILYCADGVAQEDLDGFCTLMAGAGRLDALPESLIDAGCAISGCGPAYVYLFIEALADGGVACGLPRDKAMTYAAQTLMGAAELVLESGSHPGALKDAVCSPAGSTIQ
;
A
#
# COMPACT_ATOMS: atom_id res chain seq x y z
N MET A 1 -1.09 1.19 -21.85
CA MET A 1 -2.19 2.18 -21.64
C MET A 1 -1.67 3.32 -20.77
N GLN A 2 -2.04 4.55 -21.05
CA GLN A 2 -1.75 5.67 -20.13
C GLN A 2 -2.92 5.77 -19.15
N PHE A 3 -2.67 5.68 -17.85
CA PHE A 3 -3.71 5.77 -16.81
C PHE A 3 -4.07 7.24 -16.55
N ASN A 4 -4.93 7.82 -17.40
CA ASN A 4 -5.34 9.21 -17.24
C ASN A 4 -6.39 9.38 -16.14
N THR A 5 -7.27 8.38 -15.97
CA THR A 5 -8.37 8.39 -15.01
C THR A 5 -8.19 7.26 -13.99
N ILE A 6 -8.13 7.60 -12.71
CA ILE A 6 -7.87 6.68 -11.61
C ILE A 6 -9.02 6.73 -10.62
N GLY A 7 -9.65 5.60 -10.36
CA GLY A 7 -10.77 5.50 -9.42
C GLY A 7 -10.43 4.67 -8.19
N PHE A 8 -10.89 5.13 -7.02
CA PHE A 8 -10.80 4.39 -5.77
C PHE A 8 -12.20 4.02 -5.29
N ILE A 9 -12.53 2.74 -5.32
CA ILE A 9 -13.74 2.18 -4.72
C ILE A 9 -13.41 1.72 -3.30
N GLY A 10 -13.72 2.58 -2.32
CA GLY A 10 -13.33 2.40 -0.92
C GLY A 10 -12.11 3.20 -0.51
N CYS A 11 -12.35 4.29 0.22
CA CYS A 11 -11.34 5.21 0.75
C CYS A 11 -11.16 5.00 2.26
N GLY A 12 -10.99 3.73 2.67
CA GLY A 12 -10.57 3.38 4.03
C GLY A 12 -9.11 3.76 4.29
N ASN A 13 -8.52 3.27 5.38
CA ASN A 13 -7.15 3.61 5.77
C ASN A 13 -6.15 3.39 4.62
N MET A 14 -6.19 2.23 3.96
CA MET A 14 -5.23 1.89 2.91
C MET A 14 -5.57 2.57 1.57
N GLY A 15 -6.82 2.47 1.09
CA GLY A 15 -7.23 3.12 -0.16
C GLY A 15 -7.03 4.64 -0.10
N GLY A 16 -7.34 5.26 1.04
CA GLY A 16 -7.11 6.69 1.26
C GLY A 16 -5.62 7.05 1.31
N ALA A 17 -4.79 6.24 1.94
CA ALA A 17 -3.34 6.45 1.98
C ALA A 17 -2.71 6.38 0.57
N LEU A 18 -3.11 5.39 -0.22
CA LEU A 18 -2.66 5.27 -1.62
C LEU A 18 -3.16 6.43 -2.48
N ALA A 19 -4.44 6.80 -2.39
CA ALA A 19 -4.97 7.95 -3.12
C ALA A 19 -4.23 9.25 -2.78
N GLN A 20 -3.77 9.40 -1.53
CA GLN A 20 -2.96 10.54 -1.10
C GLN A 20 -1.53 10.50 -1.65
N ALA A 21 -0.94 9.30 -1.77
CA ALA A 21 0.44 9.11 -2.24
C ALA A 21 0.59 9.27 -3.76
N LEU A 22 -0.47 9.06 -4.56
CA LEU A 22 -0.40 9.19 -6.01
C LEU A 22 -0.13 10.62 -6.46
N PRO A 23 0.63 10.83 -7.57
CA PRO A 23 0.78 12.13 -8.19
C PRO A 23 -0.57 12.63 -8.71
N LYS A 24 -0.83 13.93 -8.56
CA LYS A 24 -2.06 14.57 -9.04
C LYS A 24 -1.90 15.16 -10.44
N ALA A 25 -0.69 15.57 -10.79
CA ALA A 25 -0.40 16.15 -12.09
C ALA A 25 -0.52 15.09 -13.19
N GLY A 26 -1.38 15.34 -14.17
CA GLY A 26 -1.59 14.45 -15.31
C GLY A 26 -2.60 13.32 -15.08
N HIS A 27 -3.28 13.27 -13.92
CA HIS A 27 -4.25 12.23 -13.60
C HIS A 27 -5.52 12.83 -12.98
N ASP A 28 -6.67 12.40 -13.48
CA ASP A 28 -7.97 12.67 -12.85
C ASP A 28 -8.27 11.57 -11.85
N ILE A 29 -8.28 11.90 -10.56
CA ILE A 29 -8.50 10.94 -9.47
C ILE A 29 -9.91 11.07 -8.92
N PHE A 30 -10.62 9.95 -8.86
CA PHE A 30 -11.99 9.84 -8.38
C PHE A 30 -12.06 8.96 -7.14
N LEU A 31 -12.82 9.42 -6.14
CA LEU A 31 -13.03 8.70 -4.90
C LEU A 31 -14.50 8.30 -4.74
N ALA A 32 -14.74 7.05 -4.39
CA ALA A 32 -16.04 6.56 -3.95
C ALA A 32 -15.90 5.84 -2.61
N ASN A 33 -16.82 6.08 -1.69
CA ASN A 33 -16.81 5.41 -0.39
C ASN A 33 -18.24 5.30 0.18
N ARG A 34 -18.54 4.15 0.81
CA ARG A 34 -19.86 3.93 1.45
C ARG A 34 -20.24 5.06 2.43
N THR A 35 -19.29 5.57 3.19
CA THR A 35 -19.47 6.74 4.04
C THR A 35 -19.00 7.96 3.26
N GLN A 36 -19.94 8.68 2.66
CA GLN A 36 -19.67 9.83 1.78
C GLN A 36 -18.75 10.87 2.45
N SER A 37 -19.03 11.25 3.69
CA SER A 37 -18.25 12.26 4.41
C SER A 37 -16.75 11.94 4.54
N LYS A 38 -16.36 10.66 4.52
CA LYS A 38 -14.95 10.27 4.49
C LYS A 38 -14.31 10.52 3.14
N ALA A 39 -15.03 10.26 2.05
CA ALA A 39 -14.55 10.57 0.70
C ALA A 39 -14.45 12.10 0.51
N ASP A 40 -15.46 12.86 0.96
CA ASP A 40 -15.49 14.32 0.86
C ASP A 40 -14.32 14.96 1.62
N ALA A 41 -14.07 14.51 2.86
CA ALA A 41 -12.96 15.01 3.67
C ALA A 41 -11.59 14.72 3.03
N LEU A 42 -11.42 13.50 2.48
CA LEU A 42 -10.18 13.13 1.80
C LEU A 42 -10.02 13.92 0.50
N ALA A 43 -11.09 14.03 -0.30
CA ALA A 43 -11.07 14.77 -1.57
C ALA A 43 -10.72 16.25 -1.36
N ALA A 44 -11.31 16.89 -0.34
CA ALA A 44 -10.98 18.27 0.03
C ALA A 44 -9.50 18.42 0.44
N LYS A 45 -8.94 17.41 1.12
CA LYS A 45 -7.53 17.43 1.57
C LYS A 45 -6.54 17.30 0.42
N ILE A 46 -6.84 16.45 -0.58
CA ILE A 46 -5.89 16.12 -1.65
C ILE A 46 -6.25 16.71 -3.02
N GLY A 47 -7.36 17.45 -3.12
CA GLY A 47 -7.75 18.17 -4.34
C GLY A 47 -8.25 17.25 -5.47
N VAL A 48 -9.10 16.25 -5.15
CA VAL A 48 -9.64 15.28 -6.11
C VAL A 48 -11.18 15.25 -6.08
N THR A 49 -11.80 14.50 -6.99
CA THR A 49 -13.25 14.48 -7.17
C THR A 49 -13.90 13.28 -6.46
N VAL A 50 -15.03 13.51 -5.78
CA VAL A 50 -15.88 12.44 -5.24
C VAL A 50 -16.95 12.07 -6.24
N THR A 51 -17.19 10.76 -6.41
CA THR A 51 -18.24 10.23 -7.28
C THR A 51 -18.79 8.91 -6.69
N ASP A 52 -19.53 8.14 -7.47
CA ASP A 52 -20.03 6.81 -7.09
C ASP A 52 -19.24 5.67 -7.74
N ASN A 53 -19.46 4.44 -7.25
CA ASN A 53 -18.79 3.25 -7.76
C ASN A 53 -19.10 2.97 -9.24
N GLN A 54 -20.32 3.24 -9.68
CA GLN A 54 -20.75 3.00 -11.07
C GLN A 54 -20.03 3.93 -12.05
N THR A 55 -19.89 5.20 -11.69
CA THR A 55 -19.14 6.17 -12.48
C THR A 55 -17.67 5.77 -12.59
N ILE A 56 -17.03 5.38 -11.48
CA ILE A 56 -15.65 4.86 -11.50
C ILE A 56 -15.54 3.63 -12.39
N ALA A 57 -16.42 2.64 -12.22
CA ALA A 57 -16.41 1.42 -13.00
C ALA A 57 -16.60 1.70 -14.50
N LYS A 58 -17.37 2.73 -14.87
CA LYS A 58 -17.66 3.10 -16.25
C LYS A 58 -16.54 3.90 -16.92
N THR A 59 -15.81 4.72 -16.19
CA THR A 59 -14.94 5.76 -16.80
C THR A 59 -13.45 5.63 -16.49
N CYS A 60 -13.06 5.03 -15.33
CA CYS A 60 -11.66 5.02 -14.93
C CYS A 60 -10.84 3.92 -15.62
N ASP A 61 -9.61 4.25 -16.02
CA ASP A 61 -8.67 3.33 -16.66
C ASP A 61 -8.02 2.39 -15.65
N LEU A 62 -7.78 2.89 -14.42
CA LEU A 62 -7.21 2.15 -13.31
C LEU A 62 -8.17 2.22 -12.11
N ILE A 63 -8.62 1.09 -11.61
CA ILE A 63 -9.66 1.01 -10.57
C ILE A 63 -9.13 0.28 -9.34
N PHE A 64 -8.86 1.04 -8.28
CA PHE A 64 -8.44 0.49 -6.99
C PHE A 64 -9.65 0.00 -6.18
N LEU A 65 -9.61 -1.26 -5.81
CA LEU A 65 -10.61 -1.94 -4.97
C LEU A 65 -10.13 -1.89 -3.52
N GLY A 66 -10.43 -0.79 -2.82
CA GLY A 66 -10.01 -0.50 -1.45
C GLY A 66 -11.03 -0.90 -0.38
N VAL A 67 -12.04 -1.68 -0.74
CA VAL A 67 -13.04 -2.20 0.19
C VAL A 67 -12.50 -3.41 0.96
N LYS A 68 -13.05 -3.68 2.15
CA LYS A 68 -12.67 -4.85 2.94
C LYS A 68 -13.00 -6.15 2.20
N PRO A 69 -12.21 -7.24 2.36
CA PRO A 69 -12.40 -8.50 1.64
C PRO A 69 -13.83 -9.04 1.70
N GLN A 70 -14.48 -8.97 2.85
CA GLN A 70 -15.87 -9.44 3.05
C GLN A 70 -16.92 -8.63 2.29
N MET A 71 -16.59 -7.40 1.86
CA MET A 71 -17.49 -6.54 1.07
C MET A 71 -17.29 -6.71 -0.43
N MET A 72 -16.17 -7.31 -0.84
CA MET A 72 -15.77 -7.42 -2.25
C MET A 72 -16.82 -8.11 -3.12
N PRO A 73 -17.43 -9.25 -2.70
CA PRO A 73 -18.42 -9.93 -3.54
C PRO A 73 -19.63 -9.04 -3.87
N GLY A 74 -20.17 -8.32 -2.89
CA GLY A 74 -21.32 -7.43 -3.11
C GLY A 74 -20.99 -6.26 -4.02
N VAL A 75 -19.83 -5.62 -3.80
CA VAL A 75 -19.40 -4.48 -4.62
C VAL A 75 -19.14 -4.90 -6.06
N LEU A 76 -18.44 -5.99 -6.31
CA LEU A 76 -18.13 -6.44 -7.67
C LEU A 76 -19.37 -6.97 -8.40
N ALA A 77 -20.31 -7.64 -7.70
CA ALA A 77 -21.57 -8.07 -8.29
C ALA A 77 -22.41 -6.89 -8.80
N GLU A 78 -22.44 -5.78 -8.06
CA GLU A 78 -23.14 -4.55 -8.47
C GLU A 78 -22.51 -3.89 -9.71
N LEU A 79 -21.23 -4.15 -10.00
CA LEU A 79 -20.47 -3.53 -11.07
C LEU A 79 -20.27 -4.43 -12.30
N ALA A 80 -20.60 -5.73 -12.20
CA ALA A 80 -20.31 -6.71 -13.25
C ALA A 80 -20.89 -6.33 -14.61
N ASP A 81 -22.16 -5.92 -14.67
CA ASP A 81 -22.80 -5.49 -15.93
C ASP A 81 -22.14 -4.22 -16.51
N THR A 82 -21.69 -3.31 -15.64
CA THR A 82 -20.99 -2.10 -16.05
C THR A 82 -19.64 -2.44 -16.65
N PHE A 83 -18.87 -3.33 -16.02
CA PHE A 83 -17.60 -3.81 -16.58
C PHE A 83 -17.79 -4.53 -17.92
N ALA A 84 -18.80 -5.41 -18.02
CA ALA A 84 -19.10 -6.14 -19.25
C ALA A 84 -19.51 -5.21 -20.41
N GLY A 85 -20.20 -4.11 -20.11
CA GLY A 85 -20.65 -3.13 -21.11
C GLY A 85 -19.60 -2.08 -21.49
N ARG A 86 -18.39 -2.10 -20.93
CA ARG A 86 -17.36 -1.08 -21.24
C ARG A 86 -16.78 -1.25 -22.63
N PRO A 87 -16.75 -0.18 -23.44
CA PRO A 87 -16.06 -0.17 -24.74
C PRO A 87 -14.54 0.06 -24.60
N THR A 88 -14.07 0.59 -23.46
CA THR A 88 -12.67 0.92 -23.23
C THR A 88 -12.02 -0.04 -22.24
N PRO A 89 -10.74 -0.40 -22.46
CA PRO A 89 -10.01 -1.26 -21.53
C PRO A 89 -9.80 -0.58 -20.18
N PHE A 90 -9.60 -1.38 -19.13
CA PHE A 90 -9.30 -0.94 -17.77
C PHE A 90 -8.52 -2.00 -17.00
N VAL A 91 -7.90 -1.63 -15.91
CA VAL A 91 -7.17 -2.53 -15.01
C VAL A 91 -7.76 -2.43 -13.61
N LEU A 92 -8.06 -3.56 -13.01
CA LEU A 92 -8.45 -3.64 -11.60
C LEU A 92 -7.19 -3.76 -10.71
N VAL A 93 -7.14 -2.99 -9.64
CA VAL A 93 -6.10 -3.10 -8.62
C VAL A 93 -6.73 -3.52 -7.31
N THR A 94 -6.42 -4.73 -6.83
CA THR A 94 -6.94 -5.23 -5.56
C THR A 94 -5.88 -5.21 -4.46
N MET A 95 -6.29 -4.82 -3.26
CA MET A 95 -5.49 -4.89 -2.03
C MET A 95 -6.18 -5.75 -0.96
N ALA A 96 -7.11 -6.61 -1.38
CA ALA A 96 -7.87 -7.46 -0.49
C ALA A 96 -7.05 -8.66 -0.01
N ALA A 97 -6.72 -8.71 1.27
CA ALA A 97 -6.05 -9.86 1.86
C ALA A 97 -6.89 -11.13 1.73
N GLY A 98 -6.26 -12.25 1.37
CA GLY A 98 -6.91 -13.55 1.26
C GLY A 98 -7.77 -13.75 0.00
N LEU A 99 -7.84 -12.77 -0.93
CA LEU A 99 -8.52 -12.93 -2.21
C LEU A 99 -7.49 -12.98 -3.35
N SER A 100 -7.55 -14.05 -4.15
CA SER A 100 -6.68 -14.19 -5.33
C SER A 100 -7.16 -13.34 -6.52
N MET A 101 -6.29 -13.11 -7.49
CA MET A 101 -6.65 -12.42 -8.75
C MET A 101 -7.77 -13.17 -9.48
N ALA A 102 -7.70 -14.50 -9.54
CA ALA A 102 -8.76 -15.33 -10.14
C ALA A 102 -10.11 -15.14 -9.42
N THR A 103 -10.11 -15.03 -8.08
CA THR A 103 -11.34 -14.73 -7.32
C THR A 103 -11.89 -13.36 -7.66
N ILE A 104 -11.05 -12.34 -7.80
CA ILE A 104 -11.47 -10.98 -8.20
C ILE A 104 -12.10 -11.00 -9.59
N GLN A 105 -11.47 -11.68 -10.56
CA GLN A 105 -11.98 -11.83 -11.93
C GLN A 105 -13.34 -12.53 -11.95
N GLN A 106 -13.48 -13.63 -11.20
CA GLN A 106 -14.74 -14.35 -11.05
C GLN A 106 -15.85 -13.46 -10.48
N LEU A 107 -15.56 -12.72 -9.41
CA LEU A 107 -16.52 -11.81 -8.78
C LEU A 107 -16.88 -10.62 -9.67
N ALA A 108 -15.95 -10.14 -10.49
CA ALA A 108 -16.17 -9.06 -11.45
C ALA A 108 -16.93 -9.52 -12.72
N GLY A 109 -17.12 -10.84 -12.91
CA GLY A 109 -17.89 -11.40 -14.03
C GLY A 109 -17.11 -11.53 -15.35
N GLY A 110 -15.76 -11.44 -15.32
CA GLY A 110 -14.95 -11.56 -16.53
C GLY A 110 -13.46 -11.67 -16.27
N ALA A 111 -12.70 -12.14 -17.27
CA ALA A 111 -11.23 -12.25 -17.22
C ALA A 111 -10.56 -10.88 -17.44
N TYR A 112 -10.87 -9.92 -16.60
CA TYR A 112 -10.30 -8.58 -16.67
C TYR A 112 -8.84 -8.57 -16.20
N PRO A 113 -7.99 -7.65 -16.72
CA PRO A 113 -6.65 -7.43 -16.19
C PRO A 113 -6.69 -7.04 -14.71
N VAL A 114 -5.91 -7.74 -13.88
CA VAL A 114 -5.87 -7.51 -12.42
C VAL A 114 -4.42 -7.35 -11.96
N ILE A 115 -4.16 -6.33 -11.16
CA ILE A 115 -2.95 -6.18 -10.35
C ILE A 115 -3.35 -6.41 -8.89
N ARG A 116 -2.76 -7.41 -8.25
CA ARG A 116 -2.90 -7.61 -6.80
C ARG A 116 -1.73 -6.94 -6.12
N ILE A 117 -2.02 -6.03 -5.19
CA ILE A 117 -1.01 -5.35 -4.38
C ILE A 117 -1.19 -5.69 -2.90
N MET A 118 -0.09 -5.66 -2.17
CA MET A 118 -0.10 -5.77 -0.71
C MET A 118 0.77 -4.65 -0.13
N PRO A 119 0.21 -3.43 0.00
CA PRO A 119 0.88 -2.29 0.59
C PRO A 119 0.85 -2.35 2.12
N ASN A 120 1.70 -1.54 2.77
CA ASN A 120 1.67 -1.31 4.20
C ASN A 120 1.42 0.18 4.54
N THR A 121 1.17 0.48 5.81
CA THR A 121 0.76 1.82 6.26
C THR A 121 1.74 2.96 5.96
N PRO A 122 3.08 2.78 5.92
CA PRO A 122 4.02 3.84 5.56
C PRO A 122 3.89 4.40 4.13
N VAL A 123 3.05 3.81 3.25
CA VAL A 123 2.73 4.38 1.92
C VAL A 123 2.21 5.83 2.02
N SER A 124 1.58 6.20 3.14
CA SER A 124 1.10 7.56 3.37
C SER A 124 2.22 8.61 3.47
N LEU A 125 3.45 8.17 3.69
CA LEU A 125 4.66 8.99 3.79
C LEU A 125 5.62 8.77 2.62
N GLY A 126 5.23 7.97 1.60
CA GLY A 126 6.12 7.58 0.51
C GLY A 126 7.20 6.56 0.90
N ALA A 127 7.07 5.95 2.08
CA ALA A 127 8.02 4.97 2.63
C ALA A 127 7.42 3.56 2.75
N GLY A 128 6.43 3.25 1.93
CA GLY A 128 5.76 1.96 1.95
C GLY A 128 6.59 0.84 1.31
N MET A 129 6.28 -0.41 1.69
CA MET A 129 6.63 -1.59 0.93
C MET A 129 5.37 -2.12 0.26
N ILE A 130 5.39 -2.24 -1.06
CA ILE A 130 4.24 -2.63 -1.88
C ILE A 130 4.63 -3.88 -2.67
N LEU A 131 4.20 -5.04 -2.19
CA LEU A 131 4.33 -6.28 -2.95
C LEU A 131 3.25 -6.30 -4.03
N TYR A 132 3.59 -6.82 -5.22
CA TYR A 132 2.60 -6.92 -6.29
C TYR A 132 2.78 -8.16 -7.17
N CYS A 133 1.68 -8.58 -7.79
CA CYS A 133 1.64 -9.49 -8.94
C CYS A 133 0.52 -9.06 -9.87
N ALA A 134 0.55 -9.54 -11.12
CA ALA A 134 -0.42 -9.17 -12.14
C ALA A 134 -0.85 -10.38 -12.97
N ASP A 135 -2.09 -10.35 -13.47
CA ASP A 135 -2.65 -11.30 -14.41
C ASP A 135 -3.41 -10.58 -15.52
N GLY A 136 -3.17 -10.96 -16.77
CA GLY A 136 -3.80 -10.35 -17.93
C GLY A 136 -3.40 -8.89 -18.22
N VAL A 137 -2.39 -8.35 -17.55
CA VAL A 137 -1.91 -6.97 -17.70
C VAL A 137 -0.73 -6.93 -18.68
N ALA A 138 -0.78 -6.04 -19.66
CA ALA A 138 0.34 -5.84 -20.59
C ALA A 138 1.56 -5.25 -19.83
N GLN A 139 2.77 -5.61 -20.25
CA GLN A 139 4.00 -5.16 -19.56
C GLN A 139 4.10 -3.64 -19.51
N GLU A 140 3.75 -2.95 -20.59
CA GLU A 140 3.76 -1.47 -20.64
C GLU A 140 2.80 -0.85 -19.61
N ASP A 141 1.63 -1.47 -19.39
CA ASP A 141 0.65 -1.02 -18.40
C ASP A 141 1.17 -1.28 -16.98
N LEU A 142 1.83 -2.41 -16.76
CA LEU A 142 2.44 -2.74 -15.48
C LEU A 142 3.59 -1.78 -15.15
N ASP A 143 4.42 -1.44 -16.12
CA ASP A 143 5.51 -0.45 -15.97
C ASP A 143 4.94 0.95 -15.66
N GLY A 144 3.85 1.33 -16.35
CA GLY A 144 3.11 2.56 -16.07
C GLY A 144 2.53 2.58 -14.65
N PHE A 145 1.95 1.47 -14.21
CA PHE A 145 1.47 1.30 -12.84
C PHE A 145 2.59 1.44 -11.81
N CYS A 146 3.73 0.78 -12.02
CA CYS A 146 4.88 0.89 -11.12
C CYS A 146 5.40 2.33 -11.04
N THR A 147 5.47 3.03 -12.17
CA THR A 147 5.87 4.44 -12.22
C THR A 147 4.89 5.32 -11.45
N LEU A 148 3.58 5.12 -11.63
CA LEU A 148 2.53 5.83 -10.91
C LEU A 148 2.64 5.65 -9.39
N MET A 149 2.95 4.42 -8.96
CA MET A 149 3.01 4.05 -7.54
C MET A 149 4.36 4.36 -6.87
N ALA A 150 5.38 4.76 -7.61
CA ALA A 150 6.73 5.00 -7.07
C ALA A 150 6.77 6.02 -5.92
N GLY A 151 5.87 7.02 -5.94
CA GLY A 151 5.72 7.99 -4.86
C GLY A 151 5.16 7.42 -3.55
N ALA A 152 4.60 6.22 -3.56
CA ALA A 152 4.07 5.56 -2.36
C ALA A 152 5.12 4.72 -1.61
N GLY A 153 6.27 4.42 -2.24
CA GLY A 153 7.35 3.64 -1.65
C GLY A 153 7.98 2.65 -2.63
N ARG A 154 8.63 1.63 -2.10
CA ARG A 154 9.28 0.57 -2.89
C ARG A 154 8.26 -0.46 -3.35
N LEU A 155 8.27 -0.75 -4.65
CA LEU A 155 7.49 -1.84 -5.23
C LEU A 155 8.40 -3.06 -5.44
N ASP A 156 7.84 -4.26 -5.21
CA ASP A 156 8.54 -5.52 -5.46
C ASP A 156 7.59 -6.57 -6.02
N ALA A 157 7.98 -7.18 -7.15
CA ALA A 157 7.18 -8.20 -7.82
C ALA A 157 7.37 -9.56 -7.14
N LEU A 158 6.27 -10.24 -6.82
CA LEU A 158 6.28 -11.58 -6.26
C LEU A 158 5.28 -12.48 -6.98
N PRO A 159 5.54 -13.79 -7.10
CA PRO A 159 4.48 -14.74 -7.46
C PRO A 159 3.29 -14.62 -6.49
N GLU A 160 2.05 -14.74 -6.99
CA GLU A 160 0.86 -14.60 -6.15
C GLU A 160 0.88 -15.53 -4.92
N SER A 161 1.42 -16.75 -5.08
CA SER A 161 1.55 -17.74 -4.00
C SER A 161 2.43 -17.27 -2.83
N LEU A 162 3.28 -16.25 -3.01
CA LEU A 162 4.17 -15.71 -1.98
C LEU A 162 3.68 -14.38 -1.39
N ILE A 163 2.63 -13.77 -1.95
CA ILE A 163 2.10 -12.47 -1.48
C ILE A 163 1.71 -12.52 0.00
N ASP A 164 1.08 -13.61 0.45
CA ASP A 164 0.63 -13.71 1.85
C ASP A 164 1.81 -13.92 2.81
N ALA A 165 2.86 -14.67 2.40
CA ALA A 165 4.10 -14.79 3.16
C ALA A 165 4.84 -13.45 3.23
N GLY A 166 4.93 -12.73 2.11
CA GLY A 166 5.50 -11.38 2.07
C GLY A 166 4.70 -10.39 2.95
N CYS A 167 3.36 -10.50 2.96
CA CYS A 167 2.50 -9.68 3.79
C CYS A 167 2.77 -9.88 5.29
N ALA A 168 3.10 -11.09 5.74
CA ALA A 168 3.44 -11.34 7.14
C ALA A 168 4.64 -10.49 7.60
N ILE A 169 5.58 -10.19 6.69
CA ILE A 169 6.74 -9.34 6.96
C ILE A 169 6.42 -7.86 6.69
N SER A 170 5.97 -7.51 5.48
CA SER A 170 5.80 -6.12 5.07
C SER A 170 4.48 -5.50 5.52
N GLY A 171 3.38 -6.24 5.42
CA GLY A 171 2.03 -5.76 5.78
C GLY A 171 1.82 -5.70 7.31
N CYS A 172 2.24 -6.76 8.02
CA CYS A 172 2.14 -6.85 9.49
C CYS A 172 3.33 -6.21 10.19
N GLY A 173 4.50 -6.15 9.53
CA GLY A 173 5.75 -5.66 10.09
C GLY A 173 5.70 -4.32 10.80
N PRO A 174 4.98 -3.30 10.30
CA PRO A 174 4.89 -2.02 11.01
C PRO A 174 4.42 -2.16 12.45
N ALA A 175 3.49 -3.07 12.75
CA ALA A 175 3.03 -3.30 14.13
C ALA A 175 4.16 -3.81 15.04
N TYR A 176 5.01 -4.70 14.53
CA TYR A 176 6.15 -5.25 15.29
C TYR A 176 7.22 -4.17 15.53
N VAL A 177 7.46 -3.33 14.50
CA VAL A 177 8.38 -2.19 14.61
C VAL A 177 7.88 -1.19 15.64
N TYR A 178 6.57 -0.89 15.70
CA TYR A 178 6.01 0.02 16.72
C TYR A 178 6.20 -0.53 18.13
N LEU A 179 5.99 -1.83 18.36
CA LEU A 179 6.28 -2.47 19.65
C LEU A 179 7.75 -2.34 20.04
N PHE A 180 8.67 -2.51 19.07
CA PHE A 180 10.10 -2.38 19.34
C PHE A 180 10.48 -0.92 19.66
N ILE A 181 9.93 0.05 18.93
CA ILE A 181 10.13 1.49 19.21
C ILE A 181 9.65 1.83 20.62
N GLU A 182 8.45 1.37 20.99
CA GLU A 182 7.86 1.61 22.31
C GLU A 182 8.74 1.03 23.42
N ALA A 183 9.15 -0.24 23.30
CA ALA A 183 9.98 -0.92 24.28
C ALA A 183 11.35 -0.23 24.46
N LEU A 184 11.98 0.16 23.34
CA LEU A 184 13.27 0.89 23.39
C LEU A 184 13.13 2.26 24.04
N ALA A 185 12.03 2.97 23.75
CA ALA A 185 11.72 4.26 24.37
C ALA A 185 11.45 4.10 25.90
N ASP A 186 10.76 3.03 26.31
CA ASP A 186 10.51 2.72 27.71
C ASP A 186 11.81 2.47 28.47
N GLY A 187 12.75 1.72 27.87
CA GLY A 187 14.09 1.56 28.41
C GLY A 187 14.82 2.88 28.59
N GLY A 188 14.73 3.77 27.60
CA GLY A 188 15.31 5.12 27.70
C GLY A 188 14.72 5.93 28.86
N VAL A 189 13.39 5.88 29.05
CA VAL A 189 12.72 6.56 30.15
C VAL A 189 13.14 5.97 31.51
N ALA A 190 13.24 4.63 31.59
CA ALA A 190 13.72 3.97 32.81
C ALA A 190 15.16 4.41 33.19
N CYS A 191 15.96 4.79 32.20
CA CYS A 191 17.30 5.36 32.37
C CYS A 191 17.32 6.88 32.54
N GLY A 192 16.16 7.55 32.66
CA GLY A 192 16.06 8.98 32.98
C GLY A 192 15.88 9.92 31.78
N LEU A 193 15.69 9.42 30.58
CA LEU A 193 15.36 10.25 29.40
C LEU A 193 13.91 10.77 29.46
N PRO A 194 13.64 12.02 29.03
CA PRO A 194 12.30 12.47 28.79
C PRO A 194 11.61 11.60 27.72
N ARG A 195 10.32 11.32 27.90
CA ARG A 195 9.53 10.41 27.02
C ARG A 195 9.59 10.80 25.53
N ASP A 196 9.43 12.08 25.23
CA ASP A 196 9.45 12.62 23.87
C ASP A 196 10.81 12.41 23.18
N LYS A 197 11.90 12.60 23.94
CA LYS A 197 13.27 12.35 23.47
C LYS A 197 13.52 10.86 23.22
N ALA A 198 13.16 10.02 24.19
CA ALA A 198 13.33 8.57 24.08
C ALA A 198 12.58 8.01 22.85
N MET A 199 11.33 8.45 22.61
CA MET A 199 10.54 8.04 21.45
C MET A 199 11.19 8.48 20.13
N THR A 200 11.65 9.74 20.05
CA THR A 200 12.33 10.27 18.87
C THR A 200 13.62 9.51 18.57
N TYR A 201 14.43 9.24 19.58
CA TYR A 201 15.71 8.53 19.43
C TYR A 201 15.48 7.08 18.97
N ALA A 202 14.51 6.37 19.57
CA ALA A 202 14.17 5.02 19.19
C ALA A 202 13.70 4.93 17.73
N ALA A 203 12.78 5.80 17.35
CA ALA A 203 12.24 5.80 15.98
C ALA A 203 13.32 6.14 14.94
N GLN A 204 14.12 7.18 15.18
CA GLN A 204 15.20 7.59 14.26
C GLN A 204 16.29 6.52 14.14
N THR A 205 16.63 5.86 15.25
CA THR A 205 17.64 4.79 15.26
C THR A 205 17.18 3.61 14.41
N LEU A 206 15.93 3.16 14.55
CA LEU A 206 15.38 2.07 13.74
C LEU A 206 15.33 2.42 12.25
N MET A 207 14.90 3.64 11.94
CA MET A 207 14.85 4.12 10.55
C MET A 207 16.24 4.08 9.91
N GLY A 208 17.26 4.67 10.57
CA GLY A 208 18.61 4.69 10.03
C GLY A 208 19.27 3.30 9.96
N ALA A 209 19.01 2.42 10.92
CA ALA A 209 19.52 1.04 10.88
C ALA A 209 18.89 0.25 9.73
N ALA A 210 17.59 0.40 9.47
CA ALA A 210 16.91 -0.24 8.35
C ALA A 210 17.42 0.29 7.00
N GLU A 211 17.61 1.61 6.88
CA GLU A 211 18.19 2.23 5.69
C GLU A 211 19.61 1.71 5.41
N LEU A 212 20.45 1.60 6.44
CA LEU A 212 21.80 1.06 6.31
C LEU A 212 21.81 -0.40 5.82
N VAL A 213 20.87 -1.24 6.25
CA VAL A 213 20.72 -2.61 5.73
C VAL A 213 20.39 -2.60 4.23
N LEU A 214 19.45 -1.75 3.81
CA LEU A 214 18.99 -1.67 2.41
C LEU A 214 20.10 -1.13 1.49
N GLU A 215 20.81 -0.09 1.93
CA GLU A 215 21.84 0.58 1.10
C GLU A 215 23.13 -0.22 1.02
N SER A 216 23.58 -0.81 2.14
CA SER A 216 24.84 -1.57 2.15
C SER A 216 24.71 -2.99 1.59
N GLY A 217 23.50 -3.56 1.60
CA GLY A 217 23.27 -4.99 1.32
C GLY A 217 23.96 -5.93 2.30
N SER A 218 24.51 -5.42 3.39
CA SER A 218 25.23 -6.21 4.39
C SER A 218 24.27 -7.01 5.25
N HIS A 219 24.69 -8.21 5.65
CA HIS A 219 23.89 -9.02 6.57
C HIS A 219 23.72 -8.29 7.92
N PRO A 220 22.49 -8.21 8.49
CA PRO A 220 22.24 -7.51 9.77
C PRO A 220 23.16 -7.94 10.91
N GLY A 221 23.56 -9.21 10.99
CA GLY A 221 24.52 -9.73 11.96
C GLY A 221 25.89 -9.06 11.84
N ALA A 222 26.39 -8.84 10.61
CA ALA A 222 27.67 -8.15 10.41
C ALA A 222 27.60 -6.68 10.81
N LEU A 223 26.49 -5.99 10.51
CA LEU A 223 26.26 -4.61 10.94
C LEU A 223 26.17 -4.50 12.47
N LYS A 224 25.49 -5.45 13.13
CA LYS A 224 25.43 -5.54 14.58
C LYS A 224 26.84 -5.72 15.18
N ASP A 225 27.64 -6.65 14.65
CA ASP A 225 28.99 -6.91 15.17
C ASP A 225 29.92 -5.70 14.98
N ALA A 226 29.76 -4.94 13.90
CA ALA A 226 30.54 -3.73 13.65
C ALA A 226 30.34 -2.61 14.71
N VAL A 227 29.20 -2.57 15.37
CA VAL A 227 28.92 -1.60 16.46
C VAL A 227 29.17 -2.16 17.84
N CYS A 228 29.56 -3.45 17.97
CA CYS A 228 29.86 -4.11 19.24
C CYS A 228 31.37 -4.12 19.49
N SER A 229 31.88 -3.14 20.23
CA SER A 229 33.28 -3.18 20.70
C SER A 229 33.43 -4.09 21.95
N PRO A 230 34.63 -4.68 22.14
CA PRO A 230 34.89 -5.49 23.34
C PRO A 230 34.61 -4.70 24.64
N ALA A 231 33.80 -5.28 25.53
CA ALA A 231 33.32 -4.65 26.78
C ALA A 231 32.55 -3.32 26.59
N GLY A 232 32.13 -2.99 25.36
CA GLY A 232 31.34 -1.78 25.09
C GLY A 232 29.89 -1.92 25.56
N SER A 233 29.17 -0.78 25.63
CA SER A 233 27.77 -0.75 26.07
C SER A 233 26.78 -1.50 25.15
N THR A 234 27.13 -1.69 23.88
CA THR A 234 26.25 -2.35 22.91
C THR A 234 26.21 -3.89 23.09
N ILE A 235 27.29 -4.49 23.61
CA ILE A 235 27.38 -5.96 23.75
C ILE A 235 26.86 -6.44 25.12
N GLN A 236 26.66 -5.56 26.11
CA GLN A 236 26.08 -5.86 27.41
C GLN A 236 24.57 -6.03 27.32
#